data_1436b9a5656106ab203b938f7e2b9694
#
_entry.id   1436b9a5656106ab203b938f7e2b9694
#
_cell.length_a   1.000
_cell.length_b   1.000
_cell.length_c   1.000
_cell.angle_alpha   90.00
_cell.angle_beta   90.00
_cell.angle_gamma   90.00
#
_symmetry.space_group_name_H-M   'P 1'
#
loop_
_entity.id
_entity.type
_entity.pdbx_description
1 polymer ?
#
loop_
_entity_poly.entity_id
_entity_poly.type
_entity_poly.pdbx_seq_one_letter_code
_entity_poly.pdbx_strand_id
1 'polypeptide(L)'
;FPAEDNIIIGNVAFYGATSGEAYINGTAGERFCVRNSGISAVVEGVGNHGCEYMTGGRVLILGQTGRNFAAGMSGGIAYVYDLDPNKCNTDLVKLEPLTDDDEKAAVKAMLEKHVHYTDSNLGHILLENWDDTVTHLTKVIPEAYEEMVALIAQAEAEGHTDQEAHMIAFEKKHGKNGKN
;
A
#
# COMPACT_ATOMS: atom_id res chain seq x y z
N PHE A 1 1.82 27.13 4.64
CA PHE A 1 0.92 26.36 5.52
C PHE A 1 1.44 24.94 5.69
N PRO A 2 1.12 24.28 6.82
CA PRO A 2 1.48 22.88 6.98
C PRO A 2 0.70 22.01 5.97
N ALA A 3 1.42 21.38 5.06
CA ALA A 3 0.81 20.61 3.98
C ALA A 3 0.08 19.35 4.50
N GLU A 4 0.60 18.77 5.56
CA GLU A 4 0.05 17.60 6.22
C GLU A 4 -1.36 17.82 6.83
N ASP A 5 -1.69 19.06 7.16
CA ASP A 5 -2.99 19.44 7.74
C ASP A 5 -4.00 19.91 6.70
N ASN A 6 -3.60 19.97 5.43
CA ASN A 6 -4.44 20.54 4.37
C ASN A 6 -4.73 19.52 3.27
N ILE A 7 -5.98 19.48 2.83
CA ILE A 7 -6.40 18.70 1.67
C ILE A 7 -6.01 19.47 0.41
N ILE A 8 -5.04 18.96 -0.34
CA ILE A 8 -4.54 19.59 -1.57
C ILE A 8 -4.99 18.87 -2.84
N ILE A 9 -5.50 17.65 -2.70
CA ILE A 9 -6.10 16.89 -3.79
C ILE A 9 -7.55 16.61 -3.44
N GLY A 10 -8.44 16.91 -4.37
CA GLY A 10 -9.86 16.69 -4.21
C GLY A 10 -10.24 15.23 -4.05
N ASN A 11 -11.53 14.98 -3.89
CA ASN A 11 -12.07 13.63 -3.78
C ASN A 11 -11.82 12.84 -5.08
N VAL A 12 -11.63 11.53 -4.97
CA VAL A 12 -11.48 10.64 -6.13
C VAL A 12 -10.18 10.89 -6.93
N ALA A 13 -9.03 10.92 -6.25
CA ALA A 13 -7.73 10.94 -6.92
C ALA A 13 -7.23 9.51 -7.22
N PHE A 14 -6.65 9.31 -8.41
CA PHE A 14 -6.06 8.04 -8.86
C PHE A 14 -7.03 6.85 -8.89
N TYR A 15 -8.30 7.10 -9.13
CA TYR A 15 -9.30 6.06 -9.31
C TYR A 15 -8.95 5.18 -10.52
N GLY A 16 -8.81 3.87 -10.29
CA GLY A 16 -8.50 2.92 -11.36
C GLY A 16 -7.11 3.08 -11.99
N ALA A 17 -6.16 3.76 -11.33
CA ALA A 17 -4.81 3.94 -11.86
C ALA A 17 -4.10 2.61 -12.07
N THR A 18 -3.44 2.44 -13.21
CA THR A 18 -2.82 1.18 -13.65
C THR A 18 -1.30 1.15 -13.60
N SER A 19 -0.65 2.32 -13.60
CA SER A 19 0.80 2.44 -13.53
C SER A 19 1.24 3.85 -13.18
N GLY A 20 2.49 4.00 -12.80
CA GLY A 20 3.11 5.28 -12.51
C GLY A 20 3.45 5.48 -11.04
N GLU A 21 3.97 6.65 -10.74
CA GLU A 21 4.33 7.08 -9.40
C GLU A 21 3.68 8.43 -9.10
N ALA A 22 3.23 8.62 -7.85
CA ALA A 22 2.65 9.88 -7.39
C ALA A 22 3.20 10.24 -6.00
N TYR A 23 3.64 11.47 -5.85
CA TYR A 23 4.17 11.99 -4.58
C TYR A 23 3.41 13.27 -4.23
N ILE A 24 2.67 13.23 -3.13
CA ILE A 24 1.70 14.25 -2.76
C ILE A 24 2.08 14.84 -1.41
N ASN A 25 2.57 16.07 -1.43
CA ASN A 25 2.89 16.84 -0.23
C ASN A 25 1.62 17.47 0.34
N GLY A 26 0.87 16.70 1.07
CA GLY A 26 -0.38 17.09 1.71
C GLY A 26 -1.37 15.93 1.82
N THR A 27 -2.58 16.26 2.24
CA THR A 27 -3.64 15.28 2.43
C THR A 27 -4.52 15.19 1.19
N ALA A 28 -4.81 13.97 0.75
CA ALA A 28 -5.81 13.71 -0.28
C ALA A 28 -7.21 13.66 0.33
N GLY A 29 -8.21 13.99 -0.47
CA GLY A 29 -9.61 13.88 -0.09
C GLY A 29 -10.09 12.43 0.02
N GLU A 30 -11.40 12.24 -0.07
CA GLU A 30 -12.00 10.90 -0.01
C GLU A 30 -11.66 10.07 -1.26
N ARG A 31 -11.78 8.74 -1.13
CA ARG A 31 -11.63 7.78 -2.22
C ARG A 31 -10.28 7.84 -2.94
N PHE A 32 -9.21 8.14 -2.21
CA PHE A 32 -7.86 8.11 -2.76
C PHE A 32 -7.45 6.68 -3.14
N CYS A 33 -6.89 6.51 -4.33
CA CYS A 33 -6.44 5.21 -4.86
C CYS A 33 -7.52 4.10 -4.88
N VAL A 34 -8.79 4.45 -4.96
CA VAL A 34 -9.87 3.47 -5.14
C VAL A 34 -9.66 2.73 -6.47
N ARG A 35 -9.74 1.40 -6.41
CA ARG A 35 -9.47 0.50 -7.55
C ARG A 35 -8.08 0.67 -8.18
N ASN A 36 -7.10 1.18 -7.44
CA ASN A 36 -5.72 1.21 -7.90
C ASN A 36 -5.24 -0.21 -8.24
N SER A 37 -4.65 -0.39 -9.41
CA SER A 37 -4.12 -1.69 -9.86
C SER A 37 -2.61 -1.70 -10.08
N GLY A 38 -1.92 -0.56 -10.03
CA GLY A 38 -0.48 -0.56 -10.31
C GLY A 38 0.29 0.71 -9.95
N ILE A 39 -0.36 1.76 -9.46
CA ILE A 39 0.37 2.98 -9.08
C ILE A 39 1.12 2.80 -7.76
N SER A 40 2.31 3.39 -7.68
CA SER A 40 3.02 3.61 -6.41
C SER A 40 2.81 5.05 -5.97
N ALA A 41 2.24 5.26 -4.79
CA ALA A 41 1.91 6.59 -4.31
C ALA A 41 2.39 6.84 -2.87
N VAL A 42 2.83 8.06 -2.59
CA VAL A 42 3.10 8.55 -1.23
C VAL A 42 2.25 9.78 -0.97
N VAL A 43 1.54 9.79 0.14
CA VAL A 43 0.65 10.88 0.54
C VAL A 43 0.71 11.10 2.05
N GLU A 44 0.43 12.31 2.51
CA GLU A 44 0.57 12.67 3.92
C GLU A 44 -0.70 12.47 4.75
N GLY A 45 -1.77 11.98 4.12
CA GLY A 45 -3.03 11.61 4.75
C GLY A 45 -4.10 11.37 3.71
N VAL A 46 -5.15 10.66 4.07
CA VAL A 46 -6.29 10.39 3.18
C VAL A 46 -7.60 10.53 3.95
N GLY A 47 -8.66 10.89 3.24
CA GLY A 47 -10.02 10.90 3.75
C GLY A 47 -10.64 9.50 3.83
N ASN A 48 -11.95 9.43 3.83
CA ASN A 48 -12.68 8.16 3.91
C ASN A 48 -12.50 7.34 2.62
N HIS A 49 -12.63 6.02 2.73
CA HIS A 49 -12.57 5.08 1.61
C HIS A 49 -11.23 5.05 0.86
N GLY A 50 -10.11 5.39 1.52
CA GLY A 50 -8.77 5.25 0.92
C GLY A 50 -8.47 3.80 0.57
N CYS A 51 -7.85 3.56 -0.59
CA CYS A 51 -7.46 2.23 -1.09
C CYS A 51 -8.60 1.21 -1.19
N GLU A 52 -9.84 1.67 -1.24
CA GLU A 52 -11.01 0.80 -1.37
C GLU A 52 -10.99 0.08 -2.72
N TYR A 53 -11.25 -1.23 -2.71
CA TYR A 53 -11.18 -2.10 -3.91
C TYR A 53 -9.85 -2.07 -4.66
N MET A 54 -8.77 -1.67 -4.03
CA MET A 54 -7.43 -1.72 -4.61
C MET A 54 -7.04 -3.15 -4.97
N THR A 55 -6.47 -3.34 -6.14
CA THR A 55 -6.09 -4.66 -6.67
C THR A 55 -4.60 -4.84 -6.92
N GLY A 56 -3.81 -3.79 -6.85
CA GLY A 56 -2.36 -3.80 -7.05
C GLY A 56 -1.74 -2.47 -6.68
N GLY A 57 -0.44 -2.34 -6.87
CA GLY A 57 0.32 -1.16 -6.53
C GLY A 57 0.77 -1.10 -5.07
N ARG A 58 1.41 -0.01 -4.71
CA ARG A 58 1.87 0.27 -3.33
C ARG A 58 1.51 1.68 -2.94
N VAL A 59 1.01 1.86 -1.74
CA VAL A 59 0.66 3.18 -1.19
C VAL A 59 1.31 3.35 0.16
N LEU A 60 2.04 4.45 0.34
CA LEU A 60 2.60 4.86 1.63
C LEU A 60 1.85 6.09 2.13
N ILE A 61 1.24 5.98 3.31
CA ILE A 61 0.47 7.04 3.93
C ILE A 61 1.17 7.47 5.21
N LEU A 62 1.59 8.74 5.26
CA LEU A 62 2.42 9.28 6.33
C LEU A 62 1.62 9.89 7.48
N GLY A 63 0.31 9.89 7.39
CA GLY A 63 -0.58 10.50 8.37
C GLY A 63 -1.90 9.77 8.50
N GLN A 64 -2.94 10.53 8.83
CA GLN A 64 -4.25 9.97 9.17
C GLN A 64 -4.96 9.34 7.98
N THR A 65 -5.72 8.29 8.26
CA THR A 65 -6.71 7.70 7.35
C THR A 65 -8.12 8.02 7.86
N GLY A 66 -9.07 8.14 6.94
CA GLY A 66 -10.48 8.20 7.28
C GLY A 66 -11.08 6.82 7.52
N ARG A 67 -12.41 6.75 7.59
CA ARG A 67 -13.15 5.51 7.80
C ARG A 67 -13.13 4.61 6.55
N ASN A 68 -13.37 3.32 6.77
CA ASN A 68 -13.43 2.30 5.71
C ASN A 68 -12.17 2.21 4.85
N PHE A 69 -11.00 2.49 5.44
CA PHE A 69 -9.73 2.29 4.75
C PHE A 69 -9.56 0.84 4.35
N ALA A 70 -9.11 0.59 3.12
CA ALA A 70 -8.86 -0.72 2.54
C ALA A 70 -10.12 -1.62 2.40
N ALA A 71 -11.33 -1.10 2.45
CA ALA A 71 -12.54 -1.88 2.25
C ALA A 71 -12.50 -2.56 0.87
N GLY A 72 -12.76 -3.87 0.82
CA GLY A 72 -12.74 -4.63 -0.44
C GLY A 72 -11.40 -4.71 -1.15
N MET A 73 -10.30 -4.31 -0.51
CA MET A 73 -8.95 -4.43 -1.07
C MET A 73 -8.57 -5.89 -1.27
N SER A 74 -8.19 -6.25 -2.48
CA SER A 74 -7.89 -7.64 -2.87
C SER A 74 -6.46 -7.85 -3.38
N GLY A 75 -5.72 -6.79 -3.64
CA GLY A 75 -4.33 -6.83 -4.09
C GLY A 75 -3.59 -5.55 -3.76
N GLY A 76 -2.27 -5.57 -3.99
CA GLY A 76 -1.40 -4.47 -3.59
C GLY A 76 -1.11 -4.44 -2.10
N ILE A 77 -0.33 -3.45 -1.67
CA ILE A 77 0.06 -3.27 -0.27
C ILE A 77 -0.06 -1.79 0.09
N ALA A 78 -0.63 -1.49 1.25
CA ALA A 78 -0.59 -0.16 1.85
C ALA A 78 0.28 -0.19 3.10
N TYR A 79 1.09 0.85 3.28
CA TYR A 79 1.89 1.09 4.48
C TYR A 79 1.38 2.37 5.12
N VAL A 80 1.00 2.31 6.37
CA VAL A 80 0.38 3.44 7.06
C VAL A 80 1.11 3.76 8.36
N TYR A 81 1.53 5.01 8.49
CA TYR A 81 2.15 5.52 9.72
C TYR A 81 1.06 5.79 10.76
N ASP A 82 1.23 5.24 11.97
CA ASP A 82 0.30 5.37 13.09
C ASP A 82 -1.17 5.07 12.73
N LEU A 83 -1.40 3.97 12.02
CA LEU A 83 -2.74 3.53 11.64
C LEU A 83 -3.62 3.31 12.87
N ASP A 84 -4.82 3.91 12.85
CA ASP A 84 -5.90 3.53 13.76
C ASP A 84 -6.61 2.27 13.23
N PRO A 85 -6.45 1.11 13.87
CA PRO A 85 -7.05 -0.14 13.37
C PRO A 85 -8.58 -0.08 13.29
N ASN A 86 -9.22 0.77 14.09
CA ASN A 86 -10.68 0.93 14.08
C ASN A 86 -11.22 1.61 12.82
N LYS A 87 -10.37 2.33 12.10
CA LYS A 87 -10.71 2.97 10.82
C LYS A 87 -10.47 2.09 9.61
N CYS A 88 -9.71 1.01 9.76
CA CYS A 88 -9.40 0.06 8.68
C CYS A 88 -10.48 -1.03 8.60
N ASN A 89 -10.94 -1.31 7.38
CA ASN A 89 -11.80 -2.45 7.13
C ASN A 89 -10.94 -3.71 6.97
N THR A 90 -10.99 -4.61 7.93
CA THR A 90 -10.15 -5.82 7.98
C THR A 90 -10.83 -7.09 7.48
N ASP A 91 -11.95 -6.98 6.78
CA ASP A 91 -12.67 -8.15 6.26
C ASP A 91 -11.84 -8.99 5.31
N LEU A 92 -11.01 -8.36 4.47
CA LEU A 92 -10.19 -9.02 3.46
C LEU A 92 -8.68 -8.80 3.64
N VAL A 93 -8.27 -8.00 4.62
CA VAL A 93 -6.85 -7.63 4.81
C VAL A 93 -6.36 -8.01 6.19
N LYS A 94 -5.04 -8.22 6.28
CA LYS A 94 -4.30 -8.34 7.54
C LYS A 94 -3.56 -7.05 7.84
N LEU A 95 -3.42 -6.76 9.12
CA LEU A 95 -2.56 -5.70 9.64
C LEU A 95 -1.32 -6.35 10.25
N GLU A 96 -0.15 -6.02 9.73
CA GLU A 96 1.12 -6.59 10.15
C GLU A 96 2.14 -5.49 10.44
N PRO A 97 3.08 -5.71 11.39
CA PRO A 97 4.24 -4.84 11.50
C PRO A 97 5.15 -5.03 10.29
N LEU A 98 5.88 -3.99 9.91
CA LEU A 98 6.88 -4.05 8.86
C LEU A 98 8.18 -4.63 9.42
N THR A 99 8.52 -5.86 9.07
CA THR A 99 9.65 -6.61 9.65
C THR A 99 10.68 -7.08 8.65
N ASP A 100 10.32 -7.28 7.39
CA ASP A 100 11.24 -7.71 6.34
C ASP A 100 12.20 -6.57 5.95
N ASP A 101 13.50 -6.84 5.95
CA ASP A 101 14.53 -5.83 5.69
C ASP A 101 14.48 -5.29 4.26
N ASP A 102 14.21 -6.15 3.27
CA ASP A 102 14.07 -5.73 1.87
C ASP A 102 12.83 -4.85 1.67
N GLU A 103 11.73 -5.19 2.35
CA GLU A 103 10.50 -4.41 2.32
C GLU A 103 10.69 -3.06 3.03
N LYS A 104 11.37 -3.02 4.16
CA LYS A 104 11.75 -1.77 4.84
C LYS A 104 12.58 -0.87 3.93
N ALA A 105 13.56 -1.43 3.22
CA ALA A 105 14.39 -0.69 2.27
C ALA A 105 13.55 -0.13 1.11
N ALA A 106 12.60 -0.90 0.58
CA ALA A 106 11.71 -0.45 -0.48
C ALA A 106 10.79 0.69 -0.03
N VAL A 107 10.24 0.61 1.17
CA VAL A 107 9.39 1.67 1.75
C VAL A 107 10.21 2.92 2.04
N LYS A 108 11.42 2.77 2.57
CA LYS A 108 12.35 3.89 2.77
C LYS A 108 12.66 4.59 1.46
N ALA A 109 12.89 3.84 0.38
CA ALA A 109 13.12 4.41 -0.95
C ALA A 109 11.91 5.21 -1.46
N MET A 110 10.69 4.77 -1.20
CA MET A 110 9.47 5.53 -1.52
C MET A 110 9.45 6.87 -0.76
N LEU A 111 9.79 6.85 0.52
CA LEU A 111 9.85 8.06 1.35
C LEU A 111 10.98 9.00 0.90
N GLU A 112 12.14 8.47 0.55
CA GLU A 112 13.26 9.27 0.01
C GLU A 112 12.87 9.97 -1.30
N LYS A 113 12.19 9.29 -2.21
CA LYS A 113 11.66 9.89 -3.44
C LYS A 113 10.62 10.97 -3.14
N HIS A 114 9.73 10.72 -2.19
CA HIS A 114 8.73 11.71 -1.77
C HIS A 114 9.39 13.00 -1.28
N VAL A 115 10.40 12.89 -0.43
CA VAL A 115 11.18 14.05 0.05
C VAL A 115 11.92 14.72 -1.10
N HIS A 116 12.53 13.95 -1.98
CA HIS A 116 13.27 14.49 -3.12
C HIS A 116 12.39 15.31 -4.08
N TYR A 117 11.21 14.80 -4.41
CA TYR A 117 10.32 15.45 -5.38
C TYR A 117 9.43 16.54 -4.78
N THR A 118 9.08 16.46 -3.50
CA THR A 118 8.12 17.38 -2.88
C THR A 118 8.72 18.29 -1.82
N ASP A 119 9.93 18.00 -1.32
CA ASP A 119 10.57 18.68 -0.18
C ASP A 119 9.66 18.70 1.07
N SER A 120 8.91 17.62 1.29
CA SER A 120 7.97 17.47 2.39
C SER A 120 8.65 17.61 3.76
N ASN A 121 8.16 18.50 4.60
CA ASN A 121 8.63 18.66 5.98
C ASN A 121 8.36 17.40 6.81
N LEU A 122 7.16 16.83 6.71
CA LEU A 122 6.80 15.59 7.39
C LEU A 122 7.69 14.43 6.89
N GLY A 123 7.89 14.32 5.59
CA GLY A 123 8.76 13.32 4.98
C GLY A 123 10.20 13.42 5.49
N HIS A 124 10.77 14.60 5.60
CA HIS A 124 12.10 14.84 6.16
C HIS A 124 12.21 14.36 7.61
N ILE A 125 11.25 14.72 8.46
CA ILE A 125 11.22 14.33 9.87
C ILE A 125 11.16 12.81 10.01
N LEU A 126 10.29 12.15 9.26
CA LEU A 126 10.12 10.70 9.32
C LEU A 126 11.36 9.97 8.78
N LEU A 127 11.99 10.50 7.75
CA LEU A 127 13.21 9.93 7.17
C LEU A 127 14.42 10.08 8.07
N GLU A 128 14.60 11.23 8.72
CA GLU A 128 15.67 11.47 9.69
C GLU A 128 15.60 10.54 10.91
N ASN A 129 14.39 10.15 11.29
CA ASN A 129 14.12 9.23 12.40
C ASN A 129 13.67 7.86 11.90
N TRP A 130 14.23 7.38 10.81
CA TRP A 130 13.75 6.17 10.12
C TRP A 130 13.66 4.95 11.02
N ASP A 131 14.63 4.70 11.90
CA ASP A 131 14.62 3.53 12.78
C ASP A 131 13.42 3.54 13.74
N ASP A 132 12.99 4.71 14.20
CA ASP A 132 11.76 4.87 14.98
C ASP A 132 10.52 4.84 14.07
N THR A 133 10.56 5.56 12.94
CA THR A 133 9.46 5.66 11.98
C THR A 133 8.98 4.27 11.53
N VAL A 134 9.89 3.38 11.20
CA VAL A 134 9.55 2.05 10.70
C VAL A 134 8.78 1.21 11.73
N THR A 135 8.99 1.45 13.02
CA THR A 135 8.25 0.76 14.09
C THR A 135 6.78 1.20 14.18
N HIS A 136 6.45 2.38 13.64
CA HIS A 136 5.09 2.93 13.59
C HIS A 136 4.35 2.63 12.29
N LEU A 137 5.01 1.96 11.33
CA LEU A 137 4.39 1.59 10.07
C LEU A 137 3.63 0.27 10.21
N THR A 138 2.38 0.28 9.79
CA THR A 138 1.54 -0.91 9.67
C THR A 138 1.42 -1.29 8.20
N LYS A 139 1.73 -2.54 7.88
CA LYS A 139 1.51 -3.13 6.57
C LYS A 139 0.07 -3.62 6.48
N VAL A 140 -0.66 -3.12 5.51
CA VAL A 140 -2.03 -3.53 5.20
C VAL A 140 -1.97 -4.37 3.93
N ILE A 141 -2.15 -5.68 4.06
CA ILE A 141 -2.02 -6.64 2.95
C ILE A 141 -3.25 -7.54 2.85
N PRO A 142 -3.87 -7.63 1.66
CA PRO A 142 -4.95 -8.59 1.45
C PRO A 142 -4.46 -10.03 1.61
N GLU A 143 -5.25 -10.87 2.28
CA GLU A 143 -4.90 -12.28 2.48
C GLU A 143 -4.72 -13.01 1.14
N ALA A 144 -5.60 -12.77 0.18
CA ALA A 144 -5.52 -13.36 -1.15
C ALA A 144 -4.26 -12.96 -1.90
N TYR A 145 -3.81 -11.70 -1.74
CA TYR A 145 -2.58 -11.20 -2.36
C TYR A 145 -1.33 -11.81 -1.70
N GLU A 146 -1.31 -11.93 -0.39
CA GLU A 146 -0.22 -12.56 0.36
C GLU A 146 -0.02 -14.03 -0.09
N GLU A 147 -1.10 -14.79 -0.22
CA GLU A 147 -1.06 -16.16 -0.74
C GLU A 147 -0.51 -16.23 -2.17
N MET A 148 -0.94 -15.31 -3.04
CA MET A 148 -0.47 -15.26 -4.42
C MET A 148 1.03 -14.95 -4.50
N VAL A 149 1.51 -13.97 -3.73
CA VAL A 149 2.94 -13.61 -3.66
C VAL A 149 3.77 -14.78 -3.16
N ALA A 150 3.31 -15.49 -2.14
CA ALA A 150 4.00 -16.68 -1.62
C ALA A 150 4.08 -17.80 -2.66
N LEU A 151 3.03 -18.05 -3.42
CA LEU A 151 3.00 -19.06 -4.49
C LEU A 151 3.92 -18.68 -5.65
N ILE A 152 3.98 -17.40 -6.03
CA ILE A 152 4.88 -16.91 -7.07
C ILE A 152 6.34 -17.08 -6.63
N ALA A 153 6.67 -16.68 -5.41
CA ALA A 153 8.02 -16.83 -4.85
C ALA A 153 8.45 -18.29 -4.79
N GLN A 154 7.55 -19.21 -4.42
CA GLN A 154 7.82 -20.64 -4.43
C GLN A 154 8.09 -21.15 -5.85
N ALA A 155 7.29 -20.77 -6.83
CA ALA A 155 7.47 -21.20 -8.22
C ALA A 155 8.77 -20.66 -8.82
N GLU A 156 9.14 -19.42 -8.52
CA GLU A 156 10.43 -18.84 -8.92
C GLU A 156 11.62 -19.59 -8.30
N ALA A 157 11.53 -19.97 -7.03
CA ALA A 157 12.54 -20.78 -6.34
C ALA A 157 12.69 -22.18 -6.93
N GLU A 158 11.62 -22.73 -7.53
CA GLU A 158 11.62 -24.01 -8.27
C GLU A 158 12.18 -23.87 -9.70
N GLY A 159 12.65 -22.68 -10.12
CA GLY A 159 13.30 -22.42 -11.40
C GLY A 159 12.38 -22.02 -12.54
N HIS A 160 11.14 -21.64 -12.26
CA HIS A 160 10.21 -21.14 -13.26
C HIS A 160 10.46 -19.65 -13.60
N THR A 161 10.12 -19.24 -14.82
CA THR A 161 10.13 -17.83 -15.21
C THR A 161 9.00 -17.08 -14.49
N ASP A 162 9.09 -15.75 -14.41
CA ASP A 162 8.03 -14.91 -13.78
C ASP A 162 6.64 -15.23 -14.35
N GLN A 163 6.53 -15.36 -15.67
CA GLN A 163 5.26 -15.66 -16.33
C GLN A 163 4.73 -17.06 -15.98
N GLU A 164 5.61 -18.06 -15.95
CA GLU A 164 5.27 -19.42 -15.54
C GLU A 164 4.88 -19.47 -14.06
N ALA A 165 5.59 -18.73 -13.20
CA ALA A 165 5.30 -18.65 -11.77
C ALA A 165 3.89 -18.09 -11.51
N HIS A 166 3.49 -17.03 -12.22
CA HIS A 166 2.15 -16.48 -12.14
C HIS A 166 1.06 -17.46 -12.58
N MET A 167 1.30 -18.20 -13.68
CA MET A 167 0.37 -19.23 -14.16
C MET A 167 0.20 -20.37 -13.16
N ILE A 168 1.30 -20.88 -12.61
CA ILE A 168 1.29 -21.96 -11.60
C ILE A 168 0.54 -21.51 -10.34
N ALA A 169 0.79 -20.29 -9.87
CA ALA A 169 0.11 -19.73 -8.72
C ALA A 169 -1.41 -19.61 -8.94
N PHE A 170 -1.81 -19.19 -10.14
CA PHE A 170 -3.21 -19.09 -10.54
C PHE A 170 -3.90 -20.46 -10.56
N GLU A 171 -3.27 -21.47 -11.18
CA GLU A 171 -3.79 -22.84 -11.23
C GLU A 171 -3.93 -23.47 -9.84
N LYS A 172 -2.92 -23.32 -8.98
CA LYS A 172 -2.96 -23.83 -7.59
C LYS A 172 -4.09 -23.19 -6.78
N LYS A 173 -4.35 -21.91 -6.98
CA LYS A 173 -5.42 -21.19 -6.29
C LYS A 173 -6.81 -21.68 -6.73
N HIS A 174 -7.02 -21.89 -8.03
CA HIS A 174 -8.30 -22.35 -8.58
C HIS A 174 -8.53 -23.84 -8.39
N GLY A 175 -7.48 -24.65 -8.39
CA GLY A 175 -7.56 -26.09 -8.12
C GLY A 175 -8.00 -26.43 -6.69
N LYS A 176 -7.73 -25.56 -5.71
CA LYS A 176 -8.22 -25.73 -4.33
C LYS A 176 -9.71 -25.42 -4.17
N ASN A 177 -10.26 -24.56 -5.00
CA ASN A 177 -11.68 -24.17 -4.95
C ASN A 177 -12.60 -25.16 -5.69
N GLY A 178 -12.06 -26.12 -6.43
CA GLY A 178 -12.84 -27.14 -7.17
C GLY A 178 -13.02 -28.48 -6.45
N LYS A 179 -12.61 -28.57 -5.18
CA LYS A 179 -12.68 -29.82 -4.39
C LYS A 179 -13.55 -29.71 -3.14
N ASN A 180 -14.58 -28.87 -3.16
CA ASN A 180 -15.63 -28.87 -2.14
C ASN A 180 -16.97 -29.14 -2.77
#